data_ca7d57b3563b51dc293e103a60fec9d8
#
_entry.id   ca7d57b3563b51dc293e103a60fec9d8
#
_cell.length_a   1.000
_cell.length_b   1.000
_cell.length_c   1.000
_cell.angle_alpha   90.00
_cell.angle_beta   90.00
_cell.angle_gamma   90.00
#
_symmetry.space_group_name_H-M   'P 1'
#
loop_
_entity.id
_entity.type
_entity.pdbx_description
1 polymer ?
#
loop_
_entity_poly.entity_id
_entity_poly.type
_entity_poly.pdbx_seq_one_letter_code
_entity_poly.pdbx_strand_id
1 'polypeptide(L)'
;MARTVRDARLESRTARAALKPTGKPYYRAIDEGLHLGYRKGKTGGKWVVRRYLGGESYAVETIGTADDTIDADGAAVLSFAQAQALARDRHVASKRAAKGLPAQSGPFMVRDAISDYLAWLAQNRKTERDARWRAEALILPALGAVPCADLTTQRIRDWRDRLAKQPPRLRTRKGKPQRYRADDAEDPEEAARRRKATANRTLTVLKAALNHAWRERKIASDEAWRPVTSFKSADAARARYLTIEESRRLMNAAEPDFRKLVQSALLTGARFGELGALAVADFNPDSDTLHIRTSKSGNGRHIVLTEEGAAFFGSLCAGRSPRDRLLPKDDGGRWLKSHQTRPMKDACERAKIEPAANFHVLRHTYASLTIMNGAPLMVVARNLGHADTRMVEKHYGHLAASYVADAIRAAAPRFGIKTTGNVVAIGAAGT
;
A
#
# COMPACT_ATOMS: atom_id res chain seq x y z
N MET A 1 6.20 -41.97 11.64
CA MET A 1 7.25 -40.89 11.55
C MET A 1 7.95 -41.01 10.21
N ALA A 2 7.99 -39.97 9.43
CA ALA A 2 8.70 -39.96 8.14
C ALA A 2 10.18 -40.22 8.36
N ARG A 3 10.73 -41.25 7.69
CA ARG A 3 12.14 -41.63 7.79
C ARG A 3 13.01 -40.50 7.26
N THR A 4 13.79 -39.84 8.11
CA THR A 4 14.70 -38.73 7.73
C THR A 4 15.72 -39.26 6.74
N VAL A 5 15.67 -38.79 5.50
CA VAL A 5 16.65 -39.14 4.47
C VAL A 5 17.93 -38.36 4.78
N ARG A 6 19.07 -39.04 4.91
CA ARG A 6 20.36 -38.38 5.00
C ARG A 6 20.64 -37.64 3.71
N ASP A 7 20.85 -36.34 3.78
CA ASP A 7 21.18 -35.50 2.63
C ASP A 7 22.55 -35.90 2.06
N ALA A 8 22.58 -36.20 0.77
CA ALA A 8 23.80 -36.49 0.04
C ALA A 8 24.36 -35.23 -0.61
N ARG A 9 25.68 -35.13 -0.68
CA ARG A 9 26.35 -34.07 -1.44
C ARG A 9 26.28 -34.37 -2.93
N LEU A 10 25.49 -33.62 -3.69
CA LEU A 10 25.21 -33.87 -5.11
C LEU A 10 25.60 -32.68 -6.00
N GLU A 11 26.07 -31.59 -5.43
CA GLU A 11 26.24 -30.29 -6.09
C GLU A 11 27.36 -30.30 -7.15
N SER A 12 28.43 -31.03 -6.89
CA SER A 12 29.59 -31.04 -7.79
C SER A 12 29.79 -32.42 -8.42
N ARG A 13 30.40 -32.45 -9.62
CA ARG A 13 30.81 -33.68 -10.31
C ARG A 13 31.71 -34.54 -9.43
N THR A 14 32.67 -33.93 -8.71
CA THR A 14 33.58 -34.61 -7.79
C THR A 14 32.84 -35.28 -6.63
N ALA A 15 31.86 -34.59 -6.03
CA ALA A 15 31.06 -35.17 -4.95
C ALA A 15 30.22 -36.37 -5.46
N ARG A 16 29.66 -36.30 -6.66
CA ARG A 16 28.94 -37.42 -7.26
C ARG A 16 29.84 -38.57 -7.69
N ALA A 17 31.07 -38.25 -8.14
CA ALA A 17 32.08 -39.28 -8.50
C ALA A 17 32.47 -40.16 -7.30
N ALA A 18 32.52 -39.59 -6.10
CA ALA A 18 32.86 -40.30 -4.87
C ALA A 18 31.75 -41.26 -4.38
N LEU A 19 30.54 -41.18 -4.89
CA LEU A 19 29.44 -42.03 -4.51
C LEU A 19 29.59 -43.43 -5.09
N LYS A 20 29.11 -44.48 -4.39
CA LYS A 20 29.13 -45.88 -4.85
C LYS A 20 27.86 -46.20 -5.68
N PRO A 21 27.91 -47.02 -6.73
CA PRO A 21 26.72 -47.45 -7.44
C PRO A 21 25.95 -48.44 -6.57
N THR A 22 24.80 -48.02 -6.05
CA THR A 22 23.98 -48.81 -5.09
C THR A 22 22.66 -49.29 -5.69
N GLY A 23 22.35 -48.96 -6.95
CA GLY A 23 21.03 -49.18 -7.57
C GLY A 23 19.92 -48.29 -7.03
N LYS A 24 20.06 -47.78 -5.80
CA LYS A 24 19.13 -46.81 -5.22
C LYS A 24 19.66 -45.37 -5.38
N PRO A 25 18.77 -44.37 -5.61
CA PRO A 25 19.21 -42.99 -5.69
C PRO A 25 19.69 -42.45 -4.34
N TYR A 26 20.70 -41.58 -4.39
CA TYR A 26 21.10 -40.73 -3.29
C TYR A 26 20.23 -39.48 -3.32
N TYR A 27 19.60 -39.11 -2.21
CA TYR A 27 18.66 -38.01 -2.16
C TYR A 27 19.20 -36.79 -1.41
N ARG A 28 18.75 -35.61 -1.82
CA ARG A 28 18.88 -34.36 -1.12
C ARG A 28 17.53 -33.66 -1.06
N ALA A 29 17.11 -33.20 0.09
CA ALA A 29 15.91 -32.39 0.25
C ALA A 29 16.11 -31.02 -0.42
N ILE A 30 15.18 -30.63 -1.28
CA ILE A 30 15.19 -29.34 -1.99
C ILE A 30 13.98 -28.48 -1.68
N ASP A 31 12.92 -29.10 -1.16
CA ASP A 31 11.72 -28.46 -0.63
C ASP A 31 10.93 -29.46 0.24
N GLU A 32 9.92 -29.00 0.98
CA GLU A 32 9.04 -29.86 1.80
C GLU A 32 8.35 -30.92 0.94
N GLY A 33 8.62 -32.17 1.23
CA GLY A 33 8.10 -33.31 0.47
C GLY A 33 8.69 -33.49 -0.93
N LEU A 34 9.75 -32.75 -1.29
CA LEU A 34 10.44 -32.83 -2.57
C LEU A 34 11.93 -33.09 -2.38
N HIS A 35 12.42 -34.15 -2.99
CA HIS A 35 13.84 -34.50 -2.96
C HIS A 35 14.38 -34.62 -4.38
N LEU A 36 15.55 -34.05 -4.64
CA LEU A 36 16.35 -34.36 -5.83
C LEU A 36 17.22 -35.56 -5.53
N GLY A 37 17.18 -36.55 -6.37
CA GLY A 37 17.96 -37.77 -6.27
C GLY A 37 18.97 -37.90 -7.40
N TYR A 38 20.08 -38.54 -7.12
CA TYR A 38 21.08 -38.94 -8.10
C TYR A 38 21.25 -40.45 -8.07
N ARG A 39 20.98 -41.11 -9.18
CA ARG A 39 21.17 -42.54 -9.35
C ARG A 39 22.46 -42.77 -10.12
N LYS A 40 23.49 -43.28 -9.43
CA LYS A 40 24.79 -43.56 -10.05
C LYS A 40 24.74 -44.85 -10.84
N GLY A 41 25.07 -44.78 -12.14
CA GLY A 41 25.26 -45.91 -13.05
C GLY A 41 26.74 -46.28 -13.22
N LYS A 42 27.04 -47.17 -14.15
CA LYS A 42 28.43 -47.60 -14.49
C LYS A 42 29.22 -46.52 -15.20
N THR A 43 28.58 -45.79 -16.12
CA THR A 43 29.20 -44.80 -17.01
C THR A 43 28.74 -43.35 -16.76
N GLY A 44 28.00 -43.09 -15.69
CA GLY A 44 27.43 -41.78 -15.33
C GLY A 44 26.17 -41.94 -14.51
N GLY A 45 25.56 -40.84 -14.14
CA GLY A 45 24.39 -40.84 -13.30
C GLY A 45 23.13 -40.24 -13.95
N LYS A 46 21.99 -40.51 -13.36
CA LYS A 46 20.71 -39.92 -13.74
C LYS A 46 20.11 -39.13 -12.60
N TRP A 47 19.53 -37.98 -12.91
CA TRP A 47 18.76 -37.21 -11.99
C TRP A 47 17.37 -37.79 -11.83
N VAL A 48 16.90 -37.96 -10.59
CA VAL A 48 15.55 -38.44 -10.25
C VAL A 48 14.90 -37.46 -9.27
N VAL A 49 13.60 -37.32 -9.38
CA VAL A 49 12.79 -36.50 -8.45
C VAL A 49 11.97 -37.47 -7.62
N ARG A 50 11.94 -37.27 -6.31
CA ARG A 50 11.09 -38.00 -5.39
C ARG A 50 10.13 -37.02 -4.73
N ARG A 51 8.82 -37.24 -4.92
CA ARG A 51 7.75 -36.41 -4.40
C ARG A 51 6.89 -37.19 -3.40
N TYR A 52 6.60 -36.56 -2.27
CA TYR A 52 5.66 -37.14 -1.28
C TYR A 52 4.22 -36.93 -1.76
N LEU A 53 3.43 -37.98 -1.76
CA LEU A 53 2.03 -37.98 -2.19
C LEU A 53 1.04 -38.04 -1.03
N GLY A 54 1.52 -38.19 0.20
CA GLY A 54 0.69 -38.47 1.37
C GLY A 54 0.63 -39.97 1.69
N GLY A 55 0.19 -40.33 2.90
CA GLY A 55 0.01 -41.73 3.31
C GLY A 55 1.28 -42.59 3.20
N GLU A 56 2.47 -42.05 3.46
CA GLU A 56 3.79 -42.67 3.32
C GLU A 56 4.21 -43.06 1.89
N SER A 57 3.43 -42.65 0.87
CA SER A 57 3.71 -42.96 -0.53
C SER A 57 4.54 -41.86 -1.20
N TYR A 58 5.38 -42.26 -2.17
CA TYR A 58 6.26 -41.37 -2.92
C TYR A 58 6.21 -41.70 -4.41
N ALA A 59 6.09 -40.66 -5.25
CA ALA A 59 6.34 -40.79 -6.67
C ALA A 59 7.83 -40.53 -6.96
N VAL A 60 8.44 -41.38 -7.77
CA VAL A 60 9.83 -41.24 -8.21
C VAL A 60 9.85 -41.21 -9.74
N GLU A 61 10.48 -40.17 -10.29
CA GLU A 61 10.55 -39.91 -11.74
C GLU A 61 11.97 -39.58 -12.13
N THR A 62 12.47 -40.09 -13.28
CA THR A 62 13.75 -39.68 -13.84
C THR A 62 13.54 -38.43 -14.67
N ILE A 63 14.38 -37.40 -14.46
CA ILE A 63 14.22 -36.08 -15.10
C ILE A 63 15.33 -35.73 -16.12
N GLY A 64 16.44 -36.47 -16.12
CA GLY A 64 17.53 -36.24 -17.06
C GLY A 64 18.80 -37.02 -16.68
N THR A 65 19.81 -36.88 -17.53
CA THR A 65 21.16 -37.41 -17.27
C THR A 65 21.98 -36.37 -16.49
N ALA A 66 22.82 -36.81 -15.59
CA ALA A 66 23.71 -35.89 -14.87
C ALA A 66 24.93 -35.52 -15.74
N ASP A 67 25.41 -34.32 -15.56
CA ASP A 67 26.57 -33.75 -16.23
C ASP A 67 27.93 -34.34 -15.75
N ASP A 68 27.97 -35.66 -15.51
CA ASP A 68 29.15 -36.30 -14.95
C ASP A 68 30.30 -36.44 -15.95
N THR A 69 29.97 -36.80 -17.20
CA THR A 69 30.92 -37.08 -18.29
C THR A 69 30.80 -36.12 -19.47
N ILE A 70 29.65 -35.46 -19.63
CA ILE A 70 29.33 -34.54 -20.72
C ILE A 70 28.84 -33.24 -20.08
N ASP A 71 29.14 -32.11 -20.68
CA ASP A 71 28.66 -30.81 -20.14
C ASP A 71 27.14 -30.69 -20.29
N ALA A 72 26.56 -29.99 -19.34
CA ALA A 72 25.11 -29.79 -19.26
C ALA A 72 24.62 -28.95 -20.45
N ASP A 73 23.64 -29.49 -21.20
CA ASP A 73 22.97 -28.82 -22.34
C ASP A 73 21.67 -28.13 -21.94
N GLY A 74 21.25 -28.33 -20.67
CA GLY A 74 19.98 -27.77 -20.12
C GLY A 74 18.71 -28.50 -20.59
N ALA A 75 18.81 -29.55 -21.39
CA ALA A 75 17.71 -30.34 -21.94
C ALA A 75 17.77 -31.82 -21.51
N ALA A 76 18.72 -32.56 -22.06
CA ALA A 76 18.92 -33.98 -21.80
C ALA A 76 19.95 -34.23 -20.70
N VAL A 77 21.01 -33.43 -20.69
CA VAL A 77 22.08 -33.45 -19.68
C VAL A 77 21.97 -32.23 -18.78
N LEU A 78 21.78 -32.46 -17.52
CA LEU A 78 21.48 -31.40 -16.55
C LEU A 78 22.60 -31.30 -15.49
N SER A 79 23.02 -30.09 -15.19
CA SER A 79 23.78 -29.78 -13.99
C SER A 79 22.88 -29.93 -12.74
N PHE A 80 23.49 -29.95 -11.54
CA PHE A 80 22.71 -30.00 -10.29
C PHE A 80 21.71 -28.84 -10.19
N ALA A 81 22.12 -27.61 -10.54
CA ALA A 81 21.25 -26.44 -10.48
C ALA A 81 20.08 -26.54 -11.46
N GLN A 82 20.32 -27.00 -12.69
CA GLN A 82 19.29 -27.22 -13.70
C GLN A 82 18.31 -28.33 -13.30
N ALA A 83 18.83 -29.45 -12.78
CA ALA A 83 18.02 -30.55 -12.27
C ALA A 83 17.15 -30.11 -11.10
N GLN A 84 17.69 -29.27 -10.19
CA GLN A 84 16.97 -28.72 -9.07
C GLN A 84 15.84 -27.78 -9.51
N ALA A 85 16.09 -26.92 -10.50
CA ALA A 85 15.07 -26.05 -11.09
C ALA A 85 13.95 -26.87 -11.75
N LEU A 86 14.30 -27.83 -12.60
CA LEU A 86 13.33 -28.69 -13.27
C LEU A 86 12.51 -29.55 -12.29
N ALA A 87 13.11 -30.01 -11.20
CA ALA A 87 12.41 -30.75 -10.14
C ALA A 87 11.34 -29.89 -9.46
N ARG A 88 11.66 -28.61 -9.16
CA ARG A 88 10.70 -27.66 -8.60
C ARG A 88 9.56 -27.34 -9.56
N ASP A 89 9.87 -27.08 -10.83
CA ASP A 89 8.86 -26.79 -11.84
C ASP A 89 7.87 -27.96 -12.02
N ARG A 90 8.38 -29.20 -12.11
CA ARG A 90 7.52 -30.41 -12.20
C ARG A 90 6.69 -30.62 -10.93
N HIS A 91 7.22 -30.29 -9.75
CA HIS A 91 6.48 -30.38 -8.50
C HIS A 91 5.33 -29.38 -8.45
N VAL A 92 5.58 -28.13 -8.87
CA VAL A 92 4.55 -27.09 -8.99
C VAL A 92 3.48 -27.50 -10.01
N ALA A 93 3.89 -28.00 -11.19
CA ALA A 93 2.98 -28.47 -12.22
C ALA A 93 2.08 -29.62 -11.71
N SER A 94 2.66 -30.59 -10.99
CA SER A 94 1.92 -31.72 -10.39
C SER A 94 0.91 -31.25 -9.35
N LYS A 95 1.28 -30.31 -8.46
CA LYS A 95 0.35 -29.73 -7.47
C LYS A 95 -0.80 -28.95 -8.13
N ARG A 96 -0.51 -28.26 -9.25
CA ARG A 96 -1.54 -27.56 -10.03
C ARG A 96 -2.50 -28.54 -10.69
N ALA A 97 -1.97 -29.60 -11.32
CA ALA A 97 -2.77 -30.66 -11.93
C ALA A 97 -3.69 -31.36 -10.92
N ALA A 98 -3.18 -31.64 -9.72
CA ALA A 98 -3.97 -32.22 -8.62
C ALA A 98 -5.10 -31.29 -8.15
N LYS A 99 -4.99 -29.97 -8.38
CA LYS A 99 -6.04 -28.95 -8.10
C LYS A 99 -6.93 -28.66 -9.31
N GLY A 100 -6.83 -29.40 -10.41
CA GLY A 100 -7.60 -29.18 -11.65
C GLY A 100 -7.23 -27.88 -12.39
N LEU A 101 -6.08 -27.27 -12.08
CA LEU A 101 -5.63 -26.05 -12.75
C LEU A 101 -4.87 -26.40 -14.04
N PRO A 102 -5.03 -25.63 -15.13
CA PRO A 102 -4.35 -25.90 -16.39
C PRO A 102 -2.82 -25.93 -16.22
N ALA A 103 -2.17 -26.84 -16.95
CA ALA A 103 -0.73 -26.93 -16.97
C ALA A 103 -0.11 -25.60 -17.42
N GLN A 104 0.81 -25.08 -16.64
CA GLN A 104 1.59 -23.91 -17.02
C GLN A 104 2.83 -24.44 -17.77
N SER A 105 2.87 -24.23 -19.06
CA SER A 105 4.05 -24.54 -19.86
C SER A 105 5.06 -23.40 -19.74
N GLY A 106 6.16 -23.62 -19.02
CA GLY A 106 7.26 -22.68 -18.88
C GLY A 106 7.43 -22.09 -17.47
N PRO A 107 8.46 -21.26 -17.27
CA PRO A 107 8.79 -20.66 -15.99
C PRO A 107 7.69 -19.70 -15.51
N PHE A 108 7.45 -19.66 -14.20
CA PHE A 108 6.48 -18.74 -13.60
C PHE A 108 7.02 -17.32 -13.64
N MET A 109 6.37 -16.48 -14.43
CA MET A 109 6.80 -15.11 -14.72
C MET A 109 6.25 -14.10 -13.71
N VAL A 110 6.86 -12.93 -13.64
CA VAL A 110 6.31 -11.79 -12.86
C VAL A 110 4.91 -11.42 -13.34
N ARG A 111 4.61 -11.50 -14.66
CA ARG A 111 3.25 -11.27 -15.18
C ARG A 111 2.22 -12.21 -14.57
N ASP A 112 2.60 -13.47 -14.34
CA ASP A 112 1.70 -14.48 -13.77
C ASP A 112 1.42 -14.17 -12.29
N ALA A 113 2.45 -13.80 -11.52
CA ALA A 113 2.30 -13.35 -10.14
C ALA A 113 1.40 -12.11 -10.01
N ILE A 114 1.55 -11.15 -10.92
CA ILE A 114 0.69 -9.95 -10.99
C ILE A 114 -0.75 -10.34 -11.34
N SER A 115 -0.96 -11.19 -12.34
CA SER A 115 -2.28 -11.65 -12.77
C SER A 115 -3.04 -12.34 -11.64
N ASP A 116 -2.39 -13.28 -10.96
CA ASP A 116 -2.96 -14.01 -9.83
C ASP A 116 -3.33 -13.08 -8.66
N TYR A 117 -2.45 -12.13 -8.35
CA TYR A 117 -2.70 -11.15 -7.29
C TYR A 117 -3.86 -10.20 -7.63
N LEU A 118 -3.97 -9.75 -8.88
CA LEU A 118 -5.06 -8.90 -9.34
C LEU A 118 -6.39 -9.66 -9.32
N ALA A 119 -6.41 -10.93 -9.68
CA ALA A 119 -7.59 -11.77 -9.57
C ALA A 119 -8.05 -11.94 -8.12
N TRP A 120 -7.10 -12.15 -7.20
CA TRP A 120 -7.39 -12.18 -5.76
C TRP A 120 -7.92 -10.83 -5.24
N LEU A 121 -7.30 -9.70 -5.66
CA LEU A 121 -7.76 -8.35 -5.27
C LEU A 121 -9.18 -8.07 -5.74
N ALA A 122 -9.56 -8.49 -6.95
CA ALA A 122 -10.89 -8.27 -7.50
C ALA A 122 -11.99 -8.91 -6.63
N GLN A 123 -11.71 -10.05 -6.02
CA GLN A 123 -12.63 -10.75 -5.14
C GLN A 123 -12.63 -10.21 -3.70
N ASN A 124 -11.49 -9.68 -3.22
CA ASN A 124 -11.28 -9.42 -1.80
C ASN A 124 -11.13 -7.94 -1.44
N ARG A 125 -10.85 -7.04 -2.40
CA ARG A 125 -10.48 -5.64 -2.11
C ARG A 125 -10.96 -4.66 -3.19
N LYS A 126 -11.34 -3.45 -2.78
CA LYS A 126 -11.74 -2.35 -3.69
C LYS A 126 -10.54 -1.65 -4.38
N THR A 127 -9.31 -2.08 -4.11
CA THR A 127 -8.09 -1.43 -4.62
C THR A 127 -7.56 -2.05 -5.91
N GLU A 128 -8.23 -3.05 -6.46
CA GLU A 128 -7.84 -3.80 -7.65
C GLU A 128 -7.54 -2.87 -8.83
N ARG A 129 -8.42 -1.90 -9.11
CA ARG A 129 -8.28 -0.99 -10.25
C ARG A 129 -6.99 -0.14 -10.19
N ASP A 130 -6.61 0.37 -9.01
CA ASP A 130 -5.37 1.14 -8.84
C ASP A 130 -4.13 0.25 -8.96
N ALA A 131 -4.18 -0.96 -8.39
CA ALA A 131 -3.10 -1.94 -8.50
C ALA A 131 -2.91 -2.39 -9.95
N ARG A 132 -3.98 -2.67 -10.69
CA ARG A 132 -3.96 -3.03 -12.12
C ARG A 132 -3.33 -1.94 -12.96
N TRP A 133 -3.78 -0.69 -12.80
CA TRP A 133 -3.21 0.43 -13.54
C TRP A 133 -1.70 0.56 -13.29
N ARG A 134 -1.24 0.43 -12.04
CA ARG A 134 0.20 0.50 -11.71
C ARG A 134 0.97 -0.67 -12.31
N ALA A 135 0.40 -1.86 -12.23
CA ALA A 135 1.01 -3.06 -12.79
C ALA A 135 1.18 -2.95 -14.31
N GLU A 136 0.11 -2.63 -15.02
CA GLU A 136 0.11 -2.51 -16.49
C GLU A 136 1.00 -1.36 -16.99
N ALA A 137 0.98 -0.23 -16.28
CA ALA A 137 1.72 0.95 -16.70
C ALA A 137 3.22 0.91 -16.35
N LEU A 138 3.60 0.31 -15.21
CA LEU A 138 4.93 0.51 -14.62
C LEU A 138 5.67 -0.78 -14.27
N ILE A 139 4.98 -1.90 -14.02
CA ILE A 139 5.62 -3.17 -13.62
C ILE A 139 5.79 -4.08 -14.85
N LEU A 140 4.69 -4.41 -15.53
CA LEU A 140 4.70 -5.39 -16.63
C LEU A 140 5.61 -5.02 -17.80
N PRO A 141 5.71 -3.74 -18.23
CA PRO A 141 6.63 -3.39 -19.33
C PRO A 141 8.11 -3.63 -19.00
N ALA A 142 8.48 -3.56 -17.73
CA ALA A 142 9.88 -3.68 -17.30
C ALA A 142 10.24 -5.06 -16.74
N LEU A 143 9.34 -5.70 -16.06
CA LEU A 143 9.59 -6.94 -15.30
C LEU A 143 8.67 -8.08 -15.69
N GLY A 144 7.59 -7.85 -16.43
CA GLY A 144 6.57 -8.85 -16.69
C GLY A 144 7.06 -10.12 -17.41
N ALA A 145 8.08 -9.99 -18.26
CA ALA A 145 8.69 -11.11 -18.99
C ALA A 145 9.85 -11.79 -18.23
N VAL A 146 10.11 -11.38 -16.99
CA VAL A 146 11.18 -11.97 -16.18
C VAL A 146 10.63 -13.16 -15.42
N PRO A 147 11.29 -14.34 -15.48
CA PRO A 147 10.97 -15.45 -14.59
C PRO A 147 11.14 -15.02 -13.13
N CYS A 148 10.23 -15.40 -12.28
CA CYS A 148 10.33 -15.07 -10.85
C CYS A 148 11.58 -15.68 -10.17
N ALA A 149 12.05 -16.81 -10.69
CA ALA A 149 13.30 -17.45 -10.25
C ALA A 149 14.56 -16.62 -10.57
N ASP A 150 14.51 -15.80 -11.64
CA ASP A 150 15.63 -14.98 -12.12
C ASP A 150 15.57 -13.55 -11.57
N LEU A 151 14.59 -13.23 -10.73
CA LEU A 151 14.55 -11.95 -10.05
C LEU A 151 15.69 -11.83 -9.06
N THR A 152 16.41 -10.72 -9.13
CA THR A 152 17.42 -10.37 -8.14
C THR A 152 17.05 -9.08 -7.40
N THR A 153 17.56 -8.94 -6.17
CA THR A 153 17.39 -7.72 -5.37
C THR A 153 17.88 -6.49 -6.13
N GLN A 154 19.01 -6.61 -6.84
CA GLN A 154 19.57 -5.50 -7.61
C GLN A 154 18.66 -5.09 -8.77
N ARG A 155 18.12 -6.05 -9.52
CA ARG A 155 17.21 -5.77 -10.63
C ARG A 155 15.95 -5.02 -10.20
N ILE A 156 15.40 -5.37 -9.02
CA ILE A 156 14.22 -4.68 -8.46
C ILE A 156 14.61 -3.28 -7.97
N ARG A 157 15.79 -3.09 -7.35
CA ARG A 157 16.30 -1.78 -6.94
C ARG A 157 16.49 -0.86 -8.15
N ASP A 158 17.16 -1.32 -9.18
CA ASP A 158 17.43 -0.55 -10.40
C ASP A 158 16.11 -0.12 -11.09
N TRP A 159 15.13 -1.02 -11.13
CA TRP A 159 13.80 -0.70 -11.65
C TRP A 159 13.10 0.36 -10.79
N ARG A 160 13.09 0.22 -9.46
CA ARG A 160 12.52 1.21 -8.53
C ARG A 160 13.18 2.58 -8.70
N ASP A 161 14.49 2.61 -8.81
CA ASP A 161 15.29 3.84 -8.91
C ASP A 161 15.08 4.55 -10.25
N ARG A 162 14.93 3.78 -11.33
CA ARG A 162 14.50 4.32 -12.64
C ARG A 162 13.11 4.94 -12.56
N LEU A 163 12.15 4.30 -11.90
CA LEU A 163 10.81 4.88 -11.72
C LEU A 163 10.84 6.21 -10.95
N ALA A 164 11.73 6.34 -9.95
CA ALA A 164 11.88 7.56 -9.19
C ALA A 164 12.52 8.71 -9.99
N LYS A 165 13.21 8.40 -11.09
CA LYS A 165 13.81 9.39 -12.00
C LYS A 165 12.93 9.74 -13.20
N GLN A 166 11.97 8.88 -13.55
CA GLN A 166 11.11 9.12 -14.70
C GLN A 166 10.15 10.31 -14.47
N PRO A 167 9.91 11.14 -15.51
CA PRO A 167 8.91 12.19 -15.43
C PRO A 167 7.50 11.62 -15.21
N PRO A 168 6.57 12.41 -14.64
CA PRO A 168 5.19 11.97 -14.42
C PRO A 168 4.49 11.64 -15.74
N ARG A 169 3.85 10.47 -15.80
CA ARG A 169 3.08 10.05 -16.97
C ARG A 169 1.81 10.89 -17.10
N LEU A 170 1.54 11.39 -18.30
CA LEU A 170 0.28 12.03 -18.65
C LEU A 170 -0.69 11.01 -19.21
N ARG A 171 -1.99 11.26 -19.04
CA ARG A 171 -3.03 10.42 -19.64
C ARG A 171 -2.89 10.47 -21.15
N THR A 172 -2.67 9.33 -21.77
CA THR A 172 -2.52 9.16 -23.20
C THR A 172 -3.62 8.27 -23.75
N ARG A 173 -4.10 8.55 -24.95
CA ARG A 173 -5.10 7.69 -25.63
C ARG A 173 -4.47 6.33 -25.95
N LYS A 174 -5.28 5.26 -25.86
CA LYS A 174 -4.86 3.90 -26.22
C LYS A 174 -4.29 3.88 -27.66
N GLY A 175 -3.13 3.24 -27.82
CA GLY A 175 -2.47 3.13 -29.13
C GLY A 175 -1.59 4.33 -29.52
N LYS A 176 -1.50 5.39 -28.69
CA LYS A 176 -0.57 6.51 -28.90
C LYS A 176 0.66 6.39 -27.98
N PRO A 177 1.83 6.91 -28.39
CA PRO A 177 3.03 6.95 -27.56
C PRO A 177 2.77 7.61 -26.22
N GLN A 178 3.35 7.04 -25.13
CA GLN A 178 3.17 7.57 -23.79
C GLN A 178 3.75 9.00 -23.70
N ARG A 179 2.92 9.93 -23.26
CA ARG A 179 3.33 11.33 -22.98
C ARG A 179 3.73 11.48 -21.53
N TYR A 180 4.69 12.35 -21.29
CA TYR A 180 5.22 12.69 -19.98
C TYR A 180 5.08 14.20 -19.76
N ARG A 181 4.97 14.62 -18.49
CA ARG A 181 5.05 16.05 -18.14
C ARG A 181 6.49 16.51 -18.31
N ALA A 182 6.70 17.72 -18.83
CA ALA A 182 8.01 18.36 -18.80
C ALA A 182 8.55 18.49 -17.37
N ASP A 183 9.84 18.47 -17.21
CA ASP A 183 10.52 18.59 -15.89
C ASP A 183 10.75 20.09 -15.54
N ASP A 184 9.70 20.89 -15.68
CA ASP A 184 9.63 22.33 -15.42
C ASP A 184 9.04 22.64 -14.02
N ALA A 185 9.28 21.78 -13.06
CA ALA A 185 8.75 21.94 -11.72
C ALA A 185 9.39 23.14 -11.02
N GLU A 186 8.57 24.07 -10.51
CA GLU A 186 9.00 25.20 -9.68
C GLU A 186 9.77 24.78 -8.44
N ASP A 187 9.48 23.55 -7.92
CA ASP A 187 10.17 22.92 -6.80
C ASP A 187 10.67 21.52 -7.21
N PRO A 188 11.95 21.42 -7.61
CA PRO A 188 12.59 20.14 -8.02
C PRO A 188 12.62 19.10 -6.89
N GLU A 189 12.77 19.52 -5.63
CA GLU A 189 12.82 18.59 -4.48
C GLU A 189 11.46 17.95 -4.23
N GLU A 190 10.41 18.77 -4.25
CA GLU A 190 9.04 18.27 -4.11
C GLU A 190 8.65 17.37 -5.30
N ALA A 191 9.07 17.73 -6.52
CA ALA A 191 8.86 16.87 -7.69
C ALA A 191 9.57 15.52 -7.53
N ALA A 192 10.82 15.50 -7.09
CA ALA A 192 11.60 14.29 -6.81
C ALA A 192 10.93 13.46 -5.68
N ARG A 193 10.46 14.10 -4.62
CA ARG A 193 9.72 13.45 -3.53
C ARG A 193 8.46 12.75 -4.03
N ARG A 194 7.66 13.42 -4.88
CA ARG A 194 6.44 12.83 -5.48
C ARG A 194 6.75 11.64 -6.39
N ARG A 195 7.86 11.70 -7.15
CA ARG A 195 8.34 10.57 -7.96
C ARG A 195 8.73 9.39 -7.09
N LYS A 196 9.48 9.60 -6.01
CA LYS A 196 9.82 8.57 -5.01
C LYS A 196 8.56 7.95 -4.38
N ALA A 197 7.57 8.77 -4.01
CA ALA A 197 6.30 8.27 -3.49
C ALA A 197 5.54 7.39 -4.50
N THR A 198 5.57 7.74 -5.79
CA THR A 198 4.98 6.92 -6.86
C THR A 198 5.72 5.60 -7.02
N ALA A 199 7.07 5.62 -7.00
CA ALA A 199 7.90 4.42 -7.04
C ALA A 199 7.61 3.48 -5.84
N ASN A 200 7.51 4.04 -4.63
CA ASN A 200 7.15 3.28 -3.41
C ASN A 200 5.79 2.58 -3.54
N ARG A 201 4.77 3.30 -4.00
CA ARG A 201 3.42 2.71 -4.20
C ARG A 201 3.44 1.60 -5.24
N THR A 202 4.23 1.75 -6.30
CA THR A 202 4.37 0.74 -7.35
C THR A 202 5.15 -0.48 -6.84
N LEU A 203 6.23 -0.25 -6.09
CA LEU A 203 6.99 -1.31 -5.40
C LEU A 203 6.08 -2.11 -4.44
N THR A 204 5.19 -1.44 -3.72
CA THR A 204 4.22 -2.10 -2.83
C THR A 204 3.34 -3.09 -3.58
N VAL A 205 2.86 -2.73 -4.79
CA VAL A 205 2.05 -3.63 -5.63
C VAL A 205 2.89 -4.83 -6.09
N LEU A 206 4.13 -4.61 -6.56
CA LEU A 206 5.03 -5.70 -6.96
C LEU A 206 5.30 -6.65 -5.80
N LYS A 207 5.73 -6.13 -4.64
CA LYS A 207 6.01 -6.96 -3.45
C LYS A 207 4.78 -7.70 -2.97
N ALA A 208 3.59 -7.09 -3.03
CA ALA A 208 2.35 -7.75 -2.63
C ALA A 208 2.01 -8.93 -3.56
N ALA A 209 2.21 -8.77 -4.87
CA ALA A 209 1.99 -9.84 -5.85
C ALA A 209 3.00 -10.99 -5.69
N LEU A 210 4.28 -10.68 -5.51
CA LEU A 210 5.31 -11.68 -5.27
C LEU A 210 5.11 -12.41 -3.94
N ASN A 211 4.74 -11.69 -2.86
CA ASN A 211 4.40 -12.28 -1.58
C ASN A 211 3.14 -13.17 -1.66
N HIS A 212 2.15 -12.78 -2.46
CA HIS A 212 0.97 -13.61 -2.71
C HIS A 212 1.38 -14.91 -3.39
N ALA A 213 2.14 -14.84 -4.48
CA ALA A 213 2.64 -16.01 -5.19
C ALA A 213 3.55 -16.92 -4.32
N TRP A 214 4.36 -16.33 -3.46
CA TRP A 214 5.19 -17.06 -2.49
C TRP A 214 4.35 -17.79 -1.45
N ARG A 215 3.34 -17.14 -0.86
CA ARG A 215 2.40 -17.81 0.08
C ARG A 215 1.62 -18.91 -0.57
N GLU A 216 1.26 -18.75 -1.85
CA GLU A 216 0.63 -19.81 -2.66
C GLU A 216 1.63 -20.87 -3.15
N ARG A 217 2.89 -20.81 -2.68
CA ARG A 217 3.98 -21.74 -3.01
C ARG A 217 4.28 -21.86 -4.51
N LYS A 218 4.00 -20.80 -5.28
CA LYS A 218 4.35 -20.69 -6.70
C LYS A 218 5.77 -20.19 -6.93
N ILE A 219 6.35 -19.53 -5.93
CA ILE A 219 7.72 -19.05 -5.87
C ILE A 219 8.39 -19.66 -4.62
N ALA A 220 9.61 -20.13 -4.76
CA ALA A 220 10.31 -20.87 -3.71
C ALA A 220 10.85 -19.98 -2.58
N SER A 221 11.36 -18.79 -2.91
CA SER A 221 12.01 -17.87 -1.95
C SER A 221 11.55 -16.43 -2.18
N ASP A 222 11.56 -15.61 -1.13
CA ASP A 222 11.29 -14.18 -1.15
C ASP A 222 12.54 -13.31 -1.05
N GLU A 223 13.74 -13.91 -1.10
CA GLU A 223 15.03 -13.25 -0.95
C GLU A 223 15.29 -12.15 -1.96
N ALA A 224 14.76 -12.27 -3.18
CA ALA A 224 14.92 -11.28 -4.22
C ALA A 224 14.26 -9.92 -3.89
N TRP A 225 13.13 -9.92 -3.20
CA TRP A 225 12.37 -8.67 -2.94
C TRP A 225 12.26 -8.31 -1.45
N ARG A 226 12.50 -9.22 -0.52
CA ARG A 226 12.47 -8.93 0.93
C ARG A 226 13.39 -7.77 1.30
N PRO A 227 14.66 -7.72 0.85
CA PRO A 227 15.61 -6.66 1.23
C PRO A 227 15.36 -5.32 0.50
N VAL A 228 14.46 -5.27 -0.48
CA VAL A 228 14.16 -4.03 -1.19
C VAL A 228 13.25 -3.14 -0.34
N THR A 229 13.79 -2.04 0.15
CA THR A 229 13.07 -1.06 0.98
C THR A 229 12.49 0.07 0.14
N SER A 230 11.44 0.71 0.66
CA SER A 230 10.90 1.95 0.11
C SER A 230 11.85 3.13 0.33
N PHE A 231 11.79 4.16 -0.52
CA PHE A 231 12.48 5.42 -0.27
C PHE A 231 11.94 6.04 1.02
N LYS A 232 12.84 6.41 1.92
CA LYS A 232 12.51 7.11 3.16
C LYS A 232 12.01 8.52 2.84
N SER A 233 11.20 9.08 3.71
CA SER A 233 10.68 10.46 3.64
C SER A 233 9.91 10.84 2.38
N ALA A 234 9.58 9.90 1.51
CA ALA A 234 8.80 10.16 0.30
C ALA A 234 7.34 10.57 0.61
N ASP A 235 6.79 10.13 1.74
CA ASP A 235 5.42 10.44 2.19
C ASP A 235 5.36 11.54 3.26
N ALA A 236 6.48 12.23 3.53
CA ALA A 236 6.59 13.30 4.50
C ALA A 236 6.11 14.65 3.93
N ALA A 237 4.89 14.72 3.39
CA ALA A 237 4.27 16.00 3.12
C ALA A 237 3.84 16.63 4.44
N ARG A 238 4.28 17.88 4.72
CA ARG A 238 3.65 18.69 5.76
C ARG A 238 2.17 18.83 5.41
N ALA A 239 1.29 18.48 6.35
CA ALA A 239 -0.14 18.68 6.15
C ALA A 239 -0.40 20.19 6.05
N ARG A 240 -0.66 20.68 4.83
CA ARG A 240 -1.12 22.07 4.67
C ARG A 240 -2.52 22.20 5.26
N TYR A 241 -2.77 23.27 5.99
CA TYR A 241 -4.09 23.71 6.41
C TYR A 241 -4.27 25.20 6.06
N LEU A 242 -5.51 25.63 5.99
CA LEU A 242 -5.87 27.02 5.75
C LEU A 242 -6.03 27.76 7.09
N THR A 243 -5.67 29.02 7.12
CA THR A 243 -6.04 29.90 8.22
C THR A 243 -7.56 30.13 8.23
N ILE A 244 -8.09 30.68 9.31
CA ILE A 244 -9.50 31.08 9.37
C ILE A 244 -9.84 32.09 8.28
N GLU A 245 -8.95 33.05 8.04
CA GLU A 245 -9.12 34.06 7.00
C GLU A 245 -9.11 33.48 5.59
N GLU A 246 -8.18 32.56 5.30
CA GLU A 246 -8.16 31.84 4.03
C GLU A 246 -9.42 30.99 3.83
N SER A 247 -9.89 30.34 4.90
CA SER A 247 -11.12 29.55 4.87
C SER A 247 -12.34 30.42 4.56
N ARG A 248 -12.43 31.62 5.15
CA ARG A 248 -13.50 32.58 4.86
C ARG A 248 -13.45 33.07 3.42
N ARG A 249 -12.27 33.46 2.92
CA ARG A 249 -12.12 33.87 1.51
C ARG A 249 -12.52 32.73 0.56
N LEU A 250 -12.12 31.49 0.85
CA LEU A 250 -12.48 30.33 0.03
C LEU A 250 -14.00 30.11 -0.02
N MET A 251 -14.68 30.16 1.14
CA MET A 251 -16.13 30.03 1.22
C MET A 251 -16.85 31.10 0.41
N ASN A 252 -16.40 32.36 0.53
CA ASN A 252 -17.01 33.49 -0.17
C ASN A 252 -16.79 33.40 -1.70
N ALA A 253 -15.65 32.88 -2.13
CA ALA A 253 -15.28 32.72 -3.54
C ALA A 253 -15.89 31.46 -4.20
N ALA A 254 -16.43 30.52 -3.43
CA ALA A 254 -17.01 29.29 -3.95
C ALA A 254 -18.43 29.51 -4.49
N GLU A 255 -18.77 28.80 -5.59
CA GLU A 255 -20.14 28.78 -6.13
C GLU A 255 -21.14 28.24 -5.10
N PRO A 256 -22.42 28.62 -5.13
CA PRO A 256 -23.38 28.36 -4.07
C PRO A 256 -23.50 26.89 -3.64
N ASP A 257 -23.58 25.97 -4.59
CA ASP A 257 -23.67 24.55 -4.29
C ASP A 257 -22.35 23.98 -3.73
N PHE A 258 -21.24 24.38 -4.34
CA PHE A 258 -19.90 23.96 -3.90
C PHE A 258 -19.51 24.60 -2.56
N ARG A 259 -19.98 25.83 -2.29
CA ARG A 259 -19.80 26.53 -1.00
C ARG A 259 -20.35 25.70 0.15
N LYS A 260 -21.56 25.13 -0.01
CA LYS A 260 -22.17 24.25 1.01
C LYS A 260 -21.30 23.04 1.32
N LEU A 261 -20.64 22.46 0.30
CA LEU A 261 -19.67 21.36 0.51
C LEU A 261 -18.40 21.84 1.24
N VAL A 262 -17.87 23.00 0.88
CA VAL A 262 -16.69 23.59 1.55
C VAL A 262 -17.00 23.86 3.03
N GLN A 263 -18.13 24.49 3.32
CA GLN A 263 -18.61 24.73 4.68
C GLN A 263 -18.76 23.44 5.45
N SER A 264 -19.46 22.45 4.87
CA SER A 264 -19.62 21.13 5.48
C SER A 264 -18.27 20.46 5.81
N ALA A 265 -17.29 20.58 4.91
CA ALA A 265 -15.97 19.99 5.14
C ALA A 265 -15.19 20.70 6.25
N LEU A 266 -15.28 22.03 6.34
CA LEU A 266 -14.66 22.83 7.39
C LEU A 266 -15.31 22.62 8.75
N LEU A 267 -16.62 22.36 8.81
CA LEU A 267 -17.37 22.13 10.06
C LEU A 267 -17.25 20.70 10.58
N THR A 268 -16.89 19.73 9.73
CA THR A 268 -16.95 18.29 10.09
C THR A 268 -15.64 17.54 9.92
N GLY A 269 -14.73 18.05 9.11
CA GLY A 269 -13.56 17.30 8.66
C GLY A 269 -13.88 16.06 7.82
N ALA A 270 -15.14 15.87 7.37
CA ALA A 270 -15.54 14.72 6.57
C ALA A 270 -14.89 14.72 5.18
N ARG A 271 -14.76 13.54 4.59
CA ARG A 271 -14.19 13.40 3.23
C ARG A 271 -15.21 13.84 2.18
N PHE A 272 -14.74 14.37 1.06
CA PHE A 272 -15.63 14.77 -0.06
C PHE A 272 -16.65 13.71 -0.45
N GLY A 273 -16.24 12.46 -0.58
CA GLY A 273 -17.14 11.38 -0.94
C GLY A 273 -18.14 11.01 0.16
N GLU A 274 -17.81 11.25 1.42
CA GLU A 274 -18.71 11.09 2.57
C GLU A 274 -19.78 12.17 2.53
N LEU A 275 -19.39 13.44 2.38
CA LEU A 275 -20.31 14.58 2.26
C LEU A 275 -21.26 14.45 1.06
N GLY A 276 -20.72 14.12 -0.12
CA GLY A 276 -21.53 13.95 -1.34
C GLY A 276 -22.48 12.76 -1.31
N ALA A 277 -22.42 11.91 -0.28
CA ALA A 277 -23.30 10.77 -0.08
C ALA A 277 -24.39 10.99 0.98
N LEU A 278 -24.34 12.10 1.72
CA LEU A 278 -25.28 12.41 2.81
C LEU A 278 -26.70 12.61 2.31
N ALA A 279 -27.65 12.09 3.07
CA ALA A 279 -29.07 12.41 2.96
C ALA A 279 -29.50 13.32 4.14
N VAL A 280 -30.66 13.95 4.01
CA VAL A 280 -31.26 14.78 5.08
C VAL A 280 -31.40 13.97 6.36
N ALA A 281 -31.82 12.71 6.29
CA ALA A 281 -31.95 11.79 7.44
C ALA A 281 -30.62 11.46 8.16
N ASP A 282 -29.48 11.86 7.60
CA ASP A 282 -28.19 11.63 8.27
C ASP A 282 -27.84 12.71 9.30
N PHE A 283 -28.55 13.83 9.31
CA PHE A 283 -28.47 14.85 10.37
C PHE A 283 -29.47 14.53 11.49
N ASN A 284 -28.98 14.51 12.71
CA ASN A 284 -29.82 14.37 13.90
C ASN A 284 -29.77 15.69 14.69
N PRO A 285 -30.87 16.48 14.71
CA PRO A 285 -30.93 17.75 15.41
C PRO A 285 -30.98 17.59 16.95
N ASP A 286 -31.46 16.44 17.47
CA ASP A 286 -31.62 16.24 18.91
C ASP A 286 -30.26 16.00 19.62
N SER A 287 -29.27 15.50 18.88
CA SER A 287 -27.94 15.19 19.40
C SER A 287 -26.81 15.98 18.71
N ASP A 288 -27.16 16.91 17.85
CA ASP A 288 -26.22 17.71 17.05
C ASP A 288 -25.15 16.85 16.37
N THR A 289 -25.60 15.76 15.72
CA THR A 289 -24.70 14.83 15.07
C THR A 289 -25.01 14.61 13.59
N LEU A 290 -23.96 14.28 12.85
CA LEU A 290 -24.06 13.91 11.45
C LEU A 290 -23.58 12.45 11.27
N HIS A 291 -24.44 11.58 10.78
CA HIS A 291 -24.12 10.16 10.59
C HIS A 291 -23.45 9.90 9.26
N ILE A 292 -22.21 9.48 9.28
CA ILE A 292 -21.50 8.94 8.09
C ILE A 292 -21.74 7.43 8.04
N ARG A 293 -22.64 6.97 7.18
CA ARG A 293 -23.05 5.56 7.08
C ARG A 293 -21.92 4.62 6.69
N THR A 294 -21.07 5.04 5.76
CA THR A 294 -19.95 4.22 5.27
C THR A 294 -18.70 5.06 5.12
N SER A 295 -17.61 4.59 5.74
CA SER A 295 -16.29 5.17 5.55
C SER A 295 -15.41 4.31 4.64
N LYS A 296 -14.20 4.79 4.30
CA LYS A 296 -13.21 4.00 3.57
C LYS A 296 -12.79 2.72 4.32
N SER A 297 -12.90 2.71 5.64
CA SER A 297 -12.64 1.54 6.51
C SER A 297 -13.82 0.58 6.65
N GLY A 298 -14.99 0.91 6.08
CA GLY A 298 -16.20 0.07 6.14
C GLY A 298 -17.12 0.39 7.30
N ASN A 299 -16.65 1.04 8.36
CA ASN A 299 -17.44 1.36 9.55
C ASN A 299 -18.07 2.75 9.44
N GLY A 300 -19.33 2.87 9.83
CA GLY A 300 -20.02 4.15 10.03
C GLY A 300 -19.49 4.89 11.27
N ARG A 301 -19.79 6.18 11.35
CA ARG A 301 -19.53 7.00 12.55
C ARG A 301 -20.49 8.18 12.66
N HIS A 302 -20.66 8.66 13.85
CA HIS A 302 -21.30 9.94 14.12
C HIS A 302 -20.23 11.02 14.29
N ILE A 303 -20.41 12.16 13.60
CA ILE A 303 -19.61 13.37 13.76
C ILE A 303 -20.39 14.29 14.70
N VAL A 304 -19.78 14.68 15.81
CA VAL A 304 -20.34 15.70 16.71
C VAL A 304 -20.11 17.06 16.07
N LEU A 305 -21.16 17.87 16.02
CA LEU A 305 -21.15 19.21 15.46
C LEU A 305 -21.03 20.26 16.59
N THR A 306 -20.49 21.41 16.22
CA THR A 306 -20.61 22.62 17.04
C THR A 306 -21.99 23.24 16.83
N GLU A 307 -22.38 24.19 17.68
CA GLU A 307 -23.63 24.96 17.51
C GLU A 307 -23.74 25.58 16.11
N GLU A 308 -22.65 26.17 15.62
CA GLU A 308 -22.56 26.69 14.23
C GLU A 308 -22.83 25.59 13.21
N GLY A 309 -22.24 24.42 13.39
CA GLY A 309 -22.44 23.26 12.53
C GLY A 309 -23.88 22.74 12.57
N ALA A 310 -24.46 22.63 13.74
CA ALA A 310 -25.86 22.20 13.92
C ALA A 310 -26.84 23.18 13.26
N ALA A 311 -26.68 24.47 13.48
CA ALA A 311 -27.47 25.50 12.83
C ALA A 311 -27.36 25.47 11.31
N PHE A 312 -26.13 25.32 10.79
CA PHE A 312 -25.88 25.18 9.35
C PHE A 312 -26.58 23.98 8.74
N PHE A 313 -26.38 22.78 9.31
CA PHE A 313 -27.03 21.57 8.81
C PHE A 313 -28.54 21.57 8.99
N GLY A 314 -29.04 22.15 10.08
CA GLY A 314 -30.46 22.36 10.32
C GLY A 314 -31.10 23.21 9.22
N SER A 315 -30.45 24.31 8.81
CA SER A 315 -30.92 25.17 7.72
C SER A 315 -30.97 24.42 6.36
N LEU A 316 -30.05 23.49 6.12
CA LEU A 316 -30.04 22.67 4.92
C LEU A 316 -31.13 21.60 4.91
N CYS A 317 -31.62 21.19 6.07
CA CYS A 317 -32.64 20.15 6.19
C CYS A 317 -34.08 20.72 6.19
N ALA A 318 -34.25 22.00 6.50
CA ALA A 318 -35.56 22.61 6.68
C ALA A 318 -36.47 22.43 5.46
N GLY A 319 -37.68 21.89 5.67
CA GLY A 319 -38.70 21.68 4.61
C GLY A 319 -38.36 20.59 3.60
N ARG A 320 -37.36 19.74 3.82
CA ARG A 320 -36.90 18.71 2.87
C ARG A 320 -37.23 17.30 3.34
N SER A 321 -37.39 16.39 2.36
CA SER A 321 -37.64 14.98 2.67
C SER A 321 -36.39 14.30 3.25
N PRO A 322 -36.55 13.40 4.25
CA PRO A 322 -35.43 12.62 4.80
C PRO A 322 -34.58 11.87 3.78
N ARG A 323 -35.17 11.53 2.64
CA ARG A 323 -34.50 10.80 1.54
C ARG A 323 -33.73 11.70 0.58
N ASP A 324 -33.94 13.01 0.64
CA ASP A 324 -33.26 13.96 -0.22
C ASP A 324 -31.75 13.97 0.06
N ARG A 325 -30.97 14.28 -0.98
CA ARG A 325 -29.53 14.50 -0.80
C ARG A 325 -29.33 15.76 0.03
N LEU A 326 -28.55 15.68 1.09
CA LEU A 326 -28.28 16.85 1.94
C LEU A 326 -27.55 17.96 1.18
N LEU A 327 -26.57 17.60 0.38
CA LEU A 327 -25.71 18.50 -0.39
C LEU A 327 -25.79 18.18 -1.90
N PRO A 328 -26.90 18.49 -2.58
CA PRO A 328 -27.01 18.30 -4.03
C PRO A 328 -26.19 19.36 -4.77
N LYS A 329 -25.88 19.12 -6.03
CA LYS A 329 -25.47 20.14 -7.00
C LYS A 329 -26.65 21.04 -7.36
N ASP A 330 -26.41 22.17 -7.99
CA ASP A 330 -27.47 23.09 -8.44
C ASP A 330 -28.45 22.43 -9.42
N ASP A 331 -27.99 21.43 -10.20
CA ASP A 331 -28.83 20.59 -11.07
C ASP A 331 -29.57 19.47 -10.33
N GLY A 332 -29.54 19.42 -8.99
CA GLY A 332 -30.09 18.35 -8.15
C GLY A 332 -29.24 17.07 -8.15
N GLY A 333 -28.19 17.00 -8.96
CA GLY A 333 -27.37 15.84 -9.18
C GLY A 333 -26.42 15.51 -8.03
N ARG A 334 -25.78 14.34 -8.16
CA ARG A 334 -24.80 13.86 -7.20
C ARG A 334 -23.40 14.39 -7.51
N TRP A 335 -22.65 14.73 -6.48
CA TRP A 335 -21.22 14.99 -6.57
C TRP A 335 -20.44 13.70 -6.83
N LEU A 336 -19.82 13.58 -8.01
CA LEU A 336 -18.90 12.50 -8.35
C LEU A 336 -17.46 12.90 -7.98
N LYS A 337 -16.58 11.91 -7.82
CA LYS A 337 -15.21 12.10 -7.33
C LYS A 337 -14.41 13.21 -8.03
N SER A 338 -14.58 13.37 -9.33
CA SER A 338 -13.88 14.39 -10.12
C SER A 338 -14.52 15.78 -10.07
N HIS A 339 -15.78 15.90 -9.64
CA HIS A 339 -16.53 17.17 -9.68
C HIS A 339 -15.98 18.23 -8.71
N GLN A 340 -15.14 17.85 -7.74
CA GLN A 340 -14.51 18.79 -6.80
C GLN A 340 -13.31 19.56 -7.39
N THR A 341 -12.66 19.01 -8.44
CA THR A 341 -11.33 19.50 -8.84
C THR A 341 -11.37 20.89 -9.43
N ARG A 342 -12.26 21.12 -10.41
CA ARG A 342 -12.39 22.43 -11.06
C ARG A 342 -12.99 23.48 -10.15
N PRO A 343 -14.13 23.27 -9.48
CA PRO A 343 -14.69 24.28 -8.57
C PRO A 343 -13.74 24.67 -7.45
N MET A 344 -12.95 23.70 -6.91
CA MET A 344 -11.95 24.01 -5.88
C MET A 344 -10.80 24.88 -6.41
N LYS A 345 -10.32 24.60 -7.63
CA LYS A 345 -9.29 25.38 -8.26
C LYS A 345 -9.77 26.82 -8.53
N ASP A 346 -10.93 26.96 -9.15
CA ASP A 346 -11.55 28.25 -9.49
C ASP A 346 -11.82 29.09 -8.22
N ALA A 347 -12.28 28.45 -7.14
CA ALA A 347 -12.48 29.12 -5.85
C ALA A 347 -11.15 29.58 -5.21
N CYS A 348 -10.09 28.75 -5.27
CA CYS A 348 -8.76 29.14 -4.78
C CYS A 348 -8.18 30.33 -5.56
N GLU A 349 -8.32 30.34 -6.89
CA GLU A 349 -7.88 31.46 -7.74
C GLU A 349 -8.60 32.76 -7.36
N ARG A 350 -9.93 32.74 -7.24
CA ARG A 350 -10.72 33.91 -6.80
C ARG A 350 -10.38 34.37 -5.38
N ALA A 351 -10.12 33.42 -4.49
CA ALA A 351 -9.76 33.68 -3.09
C ALA A 351 -8.29 34.07 -2.90
N LYS A 352 -7.48 34.05 -3.94
CA LYS A 352 -6.01 34.29 -3.89
C LYS A 352 -5.32 33.37 -2.87
N ILE A 353 -5.61 32.06 -2.95
CA ILE A 353 -5.02 31.04 -2.08
C ILE A 353 -3.91 30.33 -2.87
N GLU A 354 -2.67 30.61 -2.50
CA GLU A 354 -1.47 30.04 -3.13
C GLU A 354 -0.61 29.26 -2.12
N PRO A 355 -0.11 28.11 -2.53
CA PRO A 355 -0.52 27.26 -3.67
C PRO A 355 -1.97 26.82 -3.54
N ALA A 356 -2.68 26.56 -4.66
CA ALA A 356 -4.09 26.15 -4.63
C ALA A 356 -4.32 24.93 -3.74
N ALA A 357 -5.31 25.02 -2.86
CA ALA A 357 -5.72 23.93 -1.99
C ALA A 357 -6.54 22.89 -2.76
N ASN A 358 -6.40 21.63 -2.42
CA ASN A 358 -7.37 20.58 -2.82
C ASN A 358 -8.41 20.37 -1.71
N PHE A 359 -9.51 19.69 -2.03
CA PHE A 359 -10.60 19.50 -1.06
C PHE A 359 -10.16 18.79 0.23
N HIS A 360 -9.13 17.94 0.17
CA HIS A 360 -8.64 17.24 1.37
C HIS A 360 -7.93 18.19 2.36
N VAL A 361 -7.45 19.33 1.89
CA VAL A 361 -6.89 20.38 2.75
C VAL A 361 -7.93 20.91 3.74
N LEU A 362 -9.23 20.95 3.39
CA LEU A 362 -10.30 21.36 4.31
C LEU A 362 -10.39 20.44 5.52
N ARG A 363 -10.22 19.14 5.31
CA ARG A 363 -10.14 18.17 6.41
C ARG A 363 -8.88 18.36 7.27
N HIS A 364 -7.74 18.68 6.64
CA HIS A 364 -6.54 19.06 7.36
C HIS A 364 -6.75 20.35 8.16
N THR A 365 -7.45 21.32 7.58
CA THR A 365 -7.82 22.60 8.25
C THR A 365 -8.66 22.34 9.49
N TYR A 366 -9.75 21.58 9.36
CA TYR A 366 -10.58 21.17 10.50
C TYR A 366 -9.73 20.52 11.61
N ALA A 367 -8.93 19.51 11.26
CA ALA A 367 -8.12 18.79 12.23
C ALA A 367 -7.08 19.70 12.91
N SER A 368 -6.35 20.52 12.13
CA SER A 368 -5.32 21.42 12.66
C SER A 368 -5.91 22.48 13.61
N LEU A 369 -6.97 23.16 13.17
CA LEU A 369 -7.61 24.21 13.99
C LEU A 369 -8.25 23.64 15.25
N THR A 370 -8.91 22.48 15.17
CA THR A 370 -9.50 21.79 16.32
C THR A 370 -8.44 21.39 17.35
N ILE A 371 -7.28 20.90 16.90
CA ILE A 371 -6.16 20.54 17.79
C ILE A 371 -5.52 21.80 18.39
N MET A 372 -5.31 22.85 17.59
CA MET A 372 -4.76 24.13 18.08
C MET A 372 -5.68 24.80 19.09
N ASN A 373 -6.99 24.58 18.98
CA ASN A 373 -8.00 25.02 19.97
C ASN A 373 -8.11 24.10 21.19
N GLY A 374 -7.21 23.12 21.34
CA GLY A 374 -7.09 22.33 22.55
C GLY A 374 -7.82 20.97 22.55
N ALA A 375 -8.43 20.56 21.45
CA ALA A 375 -9.08 19.24 21.43
C ALA A 375 -8.05 18.09 21.49
N PRO A 376 -8.26 17.07 22.34
CA PRO A 376 -7.37 15.91 22.41
C PRO A 376 -7.26 15.17 21.08
N LEU A 377 -6.04 14.73 20.73
CA LEU A 377 -5.77 14.04 19.46
C LEU A 377 -6.67 12.81 19.23
N MET A 378 -6.99 12.08 20.31
CA MET A 378 -7.88 10.92 20.26
C MET A 378 -9.32 11.31 19.88
N VAL A 379 -9.83 12.43 20.42
CA VAL A 379 -11.17 12.94 20.11
C VAL A 379 -11.24 13.34 18.64
N VAL A 380 -10.24 14.09 18.15
CA VAL A 380 -10.14 14.48 16.74
C VAL A 380 -10.01 13.24 15.84
N ALA A 381 -9.18 12.27 16.19
CA ALA A 381 -9.04 11.02 15.44
C ALA A 381 -10.39 10.29 15.30
N ARG A 382 -11.14 10.18 16.40
CA ARG A 382 -12.45 9.52 16.43
C ARG A 382 -13.46 10.25 15.53
N ASN A 383 -13.55 11.57 15.66
CA ASN A 383 -14.47 12.38 14.84
C ASN A 383 -14.14 12.29 13.36
N LEU A 384 -12.84 12.26 13.00
CA LEU A 384 -12.37 12.05 11.66
C LEU A 384 -12.57 10.61 11.14
N GLY A 385 -12.85 9.63 12.00
CA GLY A 385 -13.00 8.21 11.64
C GLY A 385 -11.67 7.52 11.32
N HIS A 386 -10.64 7.83 12.10
CA HIS A 386 -9.40 7.07 12.14
C HIS A 386 -9.53 5.91 13.13
N ALA A 387 -8.95 4.77 12.81
CA ALA A 387 -8.96 3.60 13.69
C ALA A 387 -8.10 3.80 14.95
N ASP A 388 -7.05 4.66 14.82
CA ASP A 388 -6.12 4.99 15.89
C ASP A 388 -5.60 6.43 15.74
N THR A 389 -4.83 6.90 16.73
CA THR A 389 -4.25 8.25 16.74
C THR A 389 -3.02 8.43 15.85
N ARG A 390 -2.37 7.35 15.41
CA ARG A 390 -1.09 7.39 14.67
C ARG A 390 -1.11 8.32 13.45
N MET A 391 -2.22 8.35 12.73
CA MET A 391 -2.36 9.25 11.58
C MET A 391 -2.49 10.71 12.01
N VAL A 392 -3.19 10.98 13.10
CA VAL A 392 -3.34 12.35 13.64
C VAL A 392 -2.02 12.80 14.25
N GLU A 393 -1.35 11.97 15.03
CA GLU A 393 -0.03 12.24 15.61
C GLU A 393 1.02 12.52 14.51
N LYS A 394 1.07 11.69 13.47
CA LYS A 394 2.00 11.86 12.35
C LYS A 394 1.84 13.20 11.63
N HIS A 395 0.61 13.65 11.43
CA HIS A 395 0.31 14.84 10.62
C HIS A 395 0.17 16.11 11.44
N TYR A 396 -0.27 16.00 12.69
CA TYR A 396 -0.66 17.15 13.52
C TYR A 396 -0.01 17.17 14.91
N GLY A 397 0.73 16.13 15.30
CA GLY A 397 1.33 16.04 16.62
C GLY A 397 2.24 17.23 16.97
N HIS A 398 2.90 17.81 15.97
CA HIS A 398 3.72 19.00 16.14
C HIS A 398 2.92 20.27 16.51
N LEU A 399 1.62 20.33 16.19
CA LEU A 399 0.73 21.45 16.53
C LEU A 399 0.24 21.36 17.99
N ALA A 400 0.37 20.19 18.62
CA ALA A 400 -0.08 19.97 19.98
C ALA A 400 0.92 20.42 21.05
N ALA A 401 2.14 20.84 20.68
CA ALA A 401 3.22 21.09 21.63
C ALA A 401 2.90 22.21 22.65
N SER A 402 2.29 23.32 22.23
CA SER A 402 1.83 24.39 23.14
C SER A 402 0.67 23.94 24.03
N TYR A 403 -0.26 23.19 23.46
CA TYR A 403 -1.42 22.68 24.17
C TYR A 403 -1.05 21.64 25.25
N VAL A 404 -0.01 20.80 25.02
CA VAL A 404 0.42 19.78 26.01
C VAL A 404 0.83 20.44 27.32
N ALA A 405 1.57 21.53 27.29
CA ALA A 405 1.98 22.26 28.48
C ALA A 405 0.78 22.85 29.23
N ASP A 406 -0.16 23.47 28.51
CA ASP A 406 -1.35 24.07 29.11
C ASP A 406 -2.32 23.01 29.64
N ALA A 407 -2.50 21.91 28.92
CA ALA A 407 -3.31 20.78 29.39
C ALA A 407 -2.74 20.15 30.66
N ILE A 408 -1.40 19.98 30.75
CA ILE A 408 -0.75 19.48 31.96
C ILE A 408 -0.94 20.47 33.12
N ARG A 409 -0.73 21.77 32.90
CA ARG A 409 -0.93 22.81 33.93
C ARG A 409 -2.37 22.86 34.45
N ALA A 410 -3.35 22.67 33.57
CA ALA A 410 -4.76 22.69 33.87
C ALA A 410 -5.23 21.41 34.59
N ALA A 411 -4.72 20.23 34.22
CA ALA A 411 -5.21 18.94 34.64
C ALA A 411 -4.34 18.27 35.72
N ALA A 412 -3.08 18.71 35.92
CA ALA A 412 -2.21 18.10 36.91
C ALA A 412 -2.73 18.28 38.31
N PRO A 413 -2.74 17.22 39.15
CA PRO A 413 -3.20 17.31 40.52
C PRO A 413 -2.32 18.24 41.37
N ARG A 414 -2.95 19.08 42.21
CA ARG A 414 -2.22 19.94 43.14
C ARG A 414 -2.10 19.23 44.48
N PHE A 415 -0.88 18.87 44.85
CA PHE A 415 -0.59 18.13 46.10
C PHE A 415 -0.43 19.05 47.32
N GLY A 416 -0.60 20.37 47.19
CA GLY A 416 -0.47 21.30 48.33
C GLY A 416 0.95 21.43 48.88
N ILE A 417 1.96 21.05 48.08
CA ILE A 417 3.36 21.13 48.49
C ILE A 417 3.73 22.61 48.68
N LYS A 418 3.89 23.00 49.93
CA LYS A 418 4.43 24.33 50.26
C LYS A 418 5.90 24.31 50.03
N THR A 419 6.38 25.06 49.05
CA THR A 419 7.81 25.38 48.93
C THR A 419 8.16 26.30 50.13
N THR A 420 8.70 25.69 51.19
CA THR A 420 9.34 26.48 52.27
C THR A 420 10.47 27.28 51.61
N GLY A 421 10.30 28.59 51.66
CA GLY A 421 11.18 29.53 50.97
C GLY A 421 12.62 29.42 51.40
N ASN A 422 13.49 29.15 50.45
CA ASN A 422 14.89 29.55 50.38
C ASN A 422 15.36 29.58 48.91
N VAL A 423 14.47 29.90 47.96
CA VAL A 423 14.87 30.26 46.61
C VAL A 423 14.90 31.79 46.57
N VAL A 424 16.08 32.35 46.82
CA VAL A 424 16.35 33.75 46.50
C VAL A 424 16.40 33.85 45.00
N ALA A 425 15.46 34.61 44.39
CA ALA A 425 15.54 34.94 42.97
C ALA A 425 16.84 35.73 42.75
N ILE A 426 17.77 35.19 41.98
CA ILE A 426 18.93 35.93 41.49
C ILE A 426 18.40 36.98 40.56
N GLY A 427 18.29 38.20 41.07
CA GLY A 427 17.90 39.37 40.29
C GLY A 427 18.89 39.53 39.14
N ALA A 428 18.37 39.72 37.93
CA ALA A 428 19.15 40.17 36.80
C ALA A 428 19.77 41.52 37.18
N ALA A 429 21.10 41.51 37.39
CA ALA A 429 21.87 42.77 37.52
C ALA A 429 21.81 43.46 36.16
N GLY A 430 21.17 44.62 36.10
CA GLY A 430 21.20 45.50 34.93
C GLY A 430 22.58 46.11 34.80
N THR A 431 23.05 46.24 33.60
CA THR A 431 23.69 47.40 32.95
C THR A 431 23.42 47.31 31.46
#